data_e2b913f9a10023c9e92012ea59bfbe55
#
_entry.id   e2b913f9a10023c9e92012ea59bfbe55
#
_cell.length_a   1.000
_cell.length_b   1.000
_cell.length_c   1.000
_cell.angle_alpha   90.00
_cell.angle_beta   90.00
_cell.angle_gamma   90.00
#
_symmetry.space_group_name_H-M   'P 1'
#
loop_
_entity.id
_entity.type
_entity.pdbx_description
1 polymer ?
#
loop_
_entity_poly.entity_id
_entity_poly.type
_entity_poly.pdbx_seq_one_letter_code
_entity_poly.pdbx_strand_id
1 'polypeptide(L)'
;MNKFKDILIKGVQIKRLNVFVLFFVMALTISVLAKFSDRVTQTLSLEVVPVQLNPTELITDSQPQFMDVTVETDGYDMLKYAFKHLTYKIDVTTLDKSNSTYTWTADLKDFKGSDFFDESFKIIALSPKVVRFNYDTQSQKRVPVTVVARTQFSVGYDMLNPLTSRPDSITIVGAKTSLDTIDRISTLNIEMTAVKSDINQSVELRIPPNLKPSSNVVQVFGTVEKFTEGKLNVPVSVVNLPEGFTVSILSLIHI
;
A
#
# COMPACT_ATOMS: atom_id res chain seq x y z
N MET A 1 45.57 27.46 -37.91
CA MET A 1 45.17 26.53 -36.83
C MET A 1 45.16 25.07 -37.25
N ASN A 2 45.64 24.70 -38.44
CA ASN A 2 45.65 23.35 -38.98
C ASN A 2 47.01 22.61 -38.94
N LYS A 3 48.10 23.31 -38.67
CA LYS A 3 49.44 22.71 -38.63
C LYS A 3 49.73 21.86 -37.37
N PHE A 4 49.06 22.10 -36.25
CA PHE A 4 49.17 21.30 -35.03
C PHE A 4 48.43 19.96 -35.12
N LYS A 5 47.34 19.89 -35.84
CA LYS A 5 46.59 18.63 -36.09
C LYS A 5 47.38 17.68 -37.00
N ASP A 6 48.07 18.22 -38.02
CA ASP A 6 48.86 17.38 -38.94
C ASP A 6 50.16 16.86 -38.34
N ILE A 7 50.73 17.53 -37.35
CA ILE A 7 51.92 17.07 -36.61
C ILE A 7 51.55 15.97 -35.65
N LEU A 8 50.38 16.02 -35.02
CA LEU A 8 49.90 14.93 -34.13
C LEU A 8 49.48 13.68 -34.93
N ILE A 9 49.02 13.81 -36.15
CA ILE A 9 48.57 12.67 -36.99
C ILE A 9 49.74 12.00 -37.76
N LYS A 10 50.79 12.72 -38.11
CA LYS A 10 51.93 12.19 -38.90
C LYS A 10 53.17 11.77 -38.14
N GLY A 11 53.32 12.12 -36.88
CA GLY A 11 54.61 11.95 -36.18
C GLY A 11 54.66 10.85 -35.14
N VAL A 12 53.58 10.41 -34.53
CA VAL A 12 53.61 9.41 -33.48
C VAL A 12 52.97 8.13 -33.97
N GLN A 13 53.74 7.42 -34.73
CA GLN A 13 53.81 5.97 -34.57
C GLN A 13 52.56 5.31 -33.95
N ILE A 14 51.45 5.35 -34.70
CA ILE A 14 50.21 4.64 -34.36
C ILE A 14 50.51 3.19 -33.92
N LYS A 15 51.55 2.56 -34.47
CA LYS A 15 52.00 1.22 -34.07
C LYS A 15 52.47 1.17 -32.61
N ARG A 16 53.28 2.13 -32.13
CA ARG A 16 53.80 2.15 -30.75
C ARG A 16 52.69 2.56 -29.75
N LEU A 17 51.79 3.45 -30.16
CA LEU A 17 50.64 3.82 -29.36
C LEU A 17 49.67 2.62 -29.18
N ASN A 18 49.42 1.86 -30.24
CA ASN A 18 48.59 0.67 -30.16
C ASN A 18 49.21 -0.41 -29.26
N VAL A 19 50.56 -0.60 -29.32
CA VAL A 19 51.24 -1.53 -28.45
C VAL A 19 51.21 -1.04 -26.99
N PHE A 20 51.38 0.25 -26.75
CA PHE A 20 51.23 0.82 -25.40
C PHE A 20 49.83 0.64 -24.84
N VAL A 21 48.81 0.98 -25.63
CA VAL A 21 47.41 0.78 -25.23
C VAL A 21 47.09 -0.66 -24.94
N LEU A 22 47.61 -1.61 -25.77
CA LEU A 22 47.43 -3.04 -25.53
C LEU A 22 48.01 -3.47 -24.19
N PHE A 23 49.28 -3.08 -23.90
CA PHE A 23 49.92 -3.41 -22.62
C PHE A 23 49.27 -2.70 -21.44
N PHE A 24 48.80 -1.45 -21.63
CA PHE A 24 48.06 -0.73 -20.60
C PHE A 24 46.72 -1.42 -20.26
N VAL A 25 45.95 -1.78 -21.28
CA VAL A 25 44.68 -2.51 -21.08
C VAL A 25 44.96 -3.88 -20.41
N MET A 26 45.98 -4.60 -20.85
CA MET A 26 46.35 -5.87 -20.25
C MET A 26 46.78 -5.71 -18.77
N ALA A 27 47.61 -4.72 -18.46
CA ALA A 27 48.01 -4.43 -17.09
C ALA A 27 46.81 -3.98 -16.21
N LEU A 28 45.93 -3.15 -16.76
CA LEU A 28 44.70 -2.74 -16.12
C LEU A 28 43.79 -3.95 -15.81
N THR A 29 43.60 -4.83 -16.80
CA THR A 29 42.84 -6.05 -16.64
C THR A 29 43.38 -6.94 -15.55
N ILE A 30 44.69 -7.20 -15.55
CA ILE A 30 45.35 -7.98 -14.52
C ILE A 30 45.20 -7.31 -13.14
N SER A 31 45.39 -6.00 -13.07
CA SER A 31 45.25 -5.24 -11.82
C SER A 31 43.81 -5.31 -11.27
N VAL A 32 42.79 -5.20 -12.13
CA VAL A 32 41.40 -5.35 -11.77
C VAL A 32 41.09 -6.77 -11.29
N LEU A 33 41.54 -7.79 -12.04
CA LEU A 33 41.35 -9.20 -11.66
C LEU A 33 42.02 -9.52 -10.33
N ALA A 34 43.26 -9.04 -10.10
CA ALA A 34 43.96 -9.22 -8.83
C ALA A 34 43.19 -8.59 -7.67
N LYS A 35 42.62 -7.39 -7.88
CA LYS A 35 41.83 -6.69 -6.86
C LYS A 35 40.53 -7.44 -6.53
N PHE A 36 39.89 -8.04 -7.53
CA PHE A 36 38.66 -8.85 -7.33
C PHE A 36 38.96 -10.25 -6.76
N SER A 37 40.20 -10.71 -6.77
CA SER A 37 40.60 -11.96 -6.15
C SER A 37 40.85 -11.85 -4.65
N ASP A 38 40.94 -10.64 -4.10
CA ASP A 38 41.06 -10.44 -2.67
C ASP A 38 39.76 -10.83 -1.96
N ARG A 39 39.89 -11.43 -0.77
CA ARG A 39 38.72 -11.69 0.08
C ARG A 39 38.15 -10.41 0.63
N VAL A 40 36.86 -10.27 0.50
CA VAL A 40 36.10 -9.12 0.97
C VAL A 40 35.02 -9.55 1.95
N THR A 41 34.83 -8.75 2.97
CA THR A 41 33.72 -8.91 3.91
C THR A 41 32.65 -7.89 3.57
N GLN A 42 31.46 -8.36 3.29
CA GLN A 42 30.32 -7.52 2.91
C GLN A 42 29.07 -7.95 3.67
N THR A 43 28.17 -7.00 3.86
CA THR A 43 26.86 -7.26 4.46
C THR A 43 25.80 -7.20 3.36
N LEU A 44 25.05 -8.28 3.22
CA LEU A 44 23.94 -8.42 2.30
C LEU A 44 22.63 -8.42 3.08
N SER A 45 21.68 -7.62 2.62
CA SER A 45 20.34 -7.59 3.23
C SER A 45 19.43 -8.58 2.52
N LEU A 46 18.85 -9.51 3.29
CA LEU A 46 17.91 -10.52 2.82
C LEU A 46 16.51 -10.17 3.34
N GLU A 47 15.54 -10.17 2.44
CA GLU A 47 14.14 -10.10 2.83
C GLU A 47 13.70 -11.44 3.41
N VAL A 48 13.17 -11.42 4.63
CA VAL A 48 12.73 -12.63 5.32
C VAL A 48 11.22 -12.79 5.12
N VAL A 49 10.82 -13.88 4.47
CA VAL A 49 9.42 -14.15 4.13
C VAL A 49 8.93 -15.41 4.84
N PRO A 50 7.91 -15.31 5.69
CA PRO A 50 7.29 -16.47 6.31
C PRO A 50 6.50 -17.27 5.28
N VAL A 51 6.67 -18.59 5.28
CA VAL A 51 5.94 -19.54 4.43
C VAL A 51 5.26 -20.62 5.26
N GLN A 52 4.33 -21.37 4.65
CA GLN A 52 3.56 -22.44 5.28
C GLN A 52 2.66 -21.94 6.44
N LEU A 53 2.13 -20.71 6.31
CA LEU A 53 1.11 -20.21 7.23
C LEU A 53 -0.14 -21.09 7.21
N ASN A 54 -0.81 -21.21 8.35
CA ASN A 54 -2.13 -21.82 8.37
C ASN A 54 -3.10 -21.02 7.48
N PRO A 55 -4.02 -21.68 6.76
CA PRO A 55 -4.98 -21.01 5.88
C PRO A 55 -5.85 -19.96 6.57
N THR A 56 -5.97 -20.05 7.90
CA THR A 56 -6.75 -19.13 8.74
C THR A 56 -5.93 -18.00 9.34
N GLU A 57 -4.65 -17.89 9.01
CA GLU A 57 -3.75 -16.90 9.56
C GLU A 57 -3.24 -15.94 8.47
N LEU A 58 -3.09 -14.68 8.84
CA LEU A 58 -2.55 -13.62 7.98
C LEU A 58 -1.43 -12.90 8.71
N ILE A 59 -0.33 -12.65 8.02
CA ILE A 59 0.70 -11.75 8.53
C ILE A 59 0.14 -10.31 8.47
N THR A 60 0.26 -9.62 9.60
CA THR A 60 -0.28 -8.26 9.76
C THR A 60 0.80 -7.18 9.70
N ASP A 61 2.06 -7.56 9.59
CA ASP A 61 3.16 -6.61 9.47
C ASP A 61 3.04 -5.79 8.19
N SER A 62 3.11 -4.46 8.34
CA SER A 62 2.93 -3.51 7.23
C SER A 62 4.16 -3.40 6.34
N GLN A 63 5.32 -3.87 6.82
CA GLN A 63 6.60 -3.75 6.13
C GLN A 63 7.34 -5.09 6.09
N PRO A 64 8.07 -5.35 5.02
CA PRO A 64 8.91 -6.52 4.93
C PRO A 64 9.98 -6.53 6.04
N GLN A 65 10.26 -7.70 6.56
CA GLN A 65 11.31 -7.89 7.55
C GLN A 65 12.63 -8.21 6.82
N PHE A 66 13.69 -7.54 7.23
CA PHE A 66 15.02 -7.76 6.65
C PHE A 66 15.98 -8.31 7.68
N MET A 67 16.91 -9.11 7.18
CA MET A 67 18.05 -9.63 7.94
C MET A 67 19.33 -9.35 7.17
N ASP A 68 20.28 -8.78 7.84
CA ASP A 68 21.61 -8.52 7.30
C ASP A 68 22.52 -9.72 7.58
N VAL A 69 23.07 -10.27 6.53
CA VAL A 69 24.03 -11.39 6.58
C VAL A 69 25.39 -10.86 6.19
N THR A 70 26.33 -10.91 7.13
CA THR A 70 27.72 -10.57 6.86
C THR A 70 28.44 -11.81 6.36
N VAL A 71 28.99 -11.70 5.16
CA VAL A 71 29.69 -12.79 4.46
C VAL A 71 31.11 -12.39 4.11
N GLU A 72 32.00 -13.35 4.11
CA GLU A 72 33.37 -13.25 3.59
C GLU A 72 33.47 -14.14 2.34
N THR A 73 33.86 -13.56 1.22
CA THR A 73 34.01 -14.24 -0.06
C THR A 73 35.00 -13.50 -0.95
N ASP A 74 35.34 -14.06 -2.10
CA ASP A 74 36.16 -13.39 -3.10
C ASP A 74 35.34 -12.28 -3.78
N GLY A 75 35.98 -11.14 -4.09
CA GLY A 75 35.30 -9.98 -4.67
C GLY A 75 34.54 -10.28 -5.98
N TYR A 76 35.03 -11.26 -6.76
CA TYR A 76 34.37 -11.70 -7.99
C TYR A 76 33.02 -12.37 -7.71
N ASP A 77 32.96 -13.25 -6.71
CA ASP A 77 31.72 -13.93 -6.34
C ASP A 77 30.70 -12.95 -5.75
N MET A 78 31.18 -11.95 -5.01
CA MET A 78 30.34 -10.90 -4.45
C MET A 78 29.60 -10.11 -5.52
N LEU A 79 30.21 -9.90 -6.69
CA LEU A 79 29.59 -9.14 -7.78
C LEU A 79 28.27 -9.78 -8.28
N LYS A 80 28.15 -11.11 -8.20
CA LYS A 80 26.94 -11.85 -8.59
C LYS A 80 25.74 -11.50 -7.72
N TYR A 81 25.99 -11.09 -6.48
CA TYR A 81 24.95 -10.85 -5.46
C TYR A 81 24.67 -9.36 -5.22
N ALA A 82 25.55 -8.46 -5.67
CA ALA A 82 25.45 -7.02 -5.46
C ALA A 82 24.13 -6.40 -5.99
N PHE A 83 23.50 -7.04 -6.98
CA PHE A 83 22.28 -6.55 -7.63
C PHE A 83 21.11 -7.52 -7.50
N LYS A 84 21.24 -8.59 -6.70
CA LYS A 84 20.16 -9.55 -6.48
C LYS A 84 19.32 -9.16 -5.26
N HIS A 85 18.00 -9.18 -5.42
CA HIS A 85 17.11 -9.24 -4.28
C HIS A 85 17.12 -10.67 -3.72
N LEU A 86 17.65 -10.81 -2.52
CA LEU A 86 17.73 -12.09 -1.85
C LEU A 86 16.54 -12.23 -0.89
N THR A 87 15.82 -13.35 -1.02
CA THR A 87 14.66 -13.65 -0.20
C THR A 87 14.90 -14.94 0.57
N TYR A 88 14.87 -14.87 1.90
CA TYR A 88 14.97 -16.04 2.78
C TYR A 88 13.57 -16.49 3.20
N LYS A 89 13.19 -17.71 2.82
CA LYS A 89 11.90 -18.29 3.16
C LYS A 89 12.00 -19.06 4.46
N ILE A 90 11.18 -18.71 5.45
CA ILE A 90 11.14 -19.37 6.76
C ILE A 90 9.83 -20.09 6.91
N ASP A 91 9.92 -21.38 7.24
CA ASP A 91 8.76 -22.20 7.59
C ASP A 91 8.27 -21.82 8.99
N VAL A 92 7.05 -21.24 9.07
CA VAL A 92 6.49 -20.80 10.34
C VAL A 92 6.08 -21.95 11.25
N THR A 93 5.94 -23.19 10.72
CA THR A 93 5.57 -24.35 11.53
C THR A 93 6.67 -24.76 12.51
N THR A 94 7.90 -24.35 12.25
CA THR A 94 9.08 -24.61 13.10
C THR A 94 9.41 -23.49 14.07
N LEU A 95 8.64 -22.39 14.02
CA LEU A 95 8.91 -21.19 14.82
C LEU A 95 8.18 -21.20 16.16
N ASP A 96 8.77 -20.51 17.13
CA ASP A 96 8.11 -20.26 18.41
C ASP A 96 6.89 -19.34 18.19
N LYS A 97 5.74 -19.79 18.68
CA LYS A 97 4.46 -19.10 18.54
C LYS A 97 3.99 -18.61 19.90
N SER A 98 3.93 -17.30 20.08
CA SER A 98 3.47 -16.67 21.31
C SER A 98 2.80 -15.33 21.03
N ASN A 99 1.68 -15.03 21.72
CA ASN A 99 1.01 -13.73 21.69
C ASN A 99 0.77 -13.16 20.27
N SER A 100 0.23 -13.98 19.36
CA SER A 100 0.01 -13.58 17.94
C SER A 100 1.28 -13.17 17.20
N THR A 101 2.42 -13.73 17.60
CA THR A 101 3.72 -13.45 16.99
C THR A 101 4.47 -14.75 16.77
N TYR A 102 4.98 -14.96 15.56
CA TYR A 102 6.00 -15.94 15.25
C TYR A 102 7.37 -15.32 15.51
N THR A 103 8.18 -16.03 16.29
CA THR A 103 9.54 -15.58 16.61
C THR A 103 10.54 -16.55 16.01
N TRP A 104 11.40 -16.03 15.16
CA TRP A 104 12.54 -16.76 14.64
C TRP A 104 13.83 -16.22 15.23
N THR A 105 14.63 -17.12 15.81
CA THR A 105 15.98 -16.81 16.29
C THR A 105 17.00 -17.28 15.25
N ALA A 106 17.68 -16.33 14.63
CA ALA A 106 18.71 -16.61 13.63
C ALA A 106 19.99 -17.11 14.31
N ASP A 107 20.26 -18.41 14.22
CA ASP A 107 21.54 -19.00 14.61
C ASP A 107 22.37 -19.30 13.34
N LEU A 108 23.67 -19.01 13.41
CA LEU A 108 24.63 -19.35 12.34
C LEU A 108 24.68 -20.85 12.02
N LYS A 109 24.36 -21.69 12.99
CA LYS A 109 24.35 -23.15 12.83
C LYS A 109 23.14 -23.66 12.04
N ASP A 110 22.00 -22.98 12.20
CA ASP A 110 20.72 -23.38 11.60
C ASP A 110 20.43 -22.62 10.30
N PHE A 111 21.20 -21.56 10.04
CA PHE A 111 21.05 -20.77 8.83
C PHE A 111 21.63 -21.51 7.63
N LYS A 112 20.74 -21.97 6.74
CA LYS A 112 21.13 -22.68 5.51
C LYS A 112 21.60 -21.70 4.44
N GLY A 113 22.80 -21.17 4.64
CA GLY A 113 23.43 -20.27 3.66
C GLY A 113 23.68 -20.91 2.30
N SER A 114 23.86 -22.25 2.26
CA SER A 114 24.03 -23.03 1.02
C SER A 114 22.85 -22.95 0.06
N ASP A 115 21.66 -22.57 0.53
CA ASP A 115 20.48 -22.42 -0.33
C ASP A 115 20.54 -21.13 -1.18
N PHE A 116 21.44 -20.20 -0.83
CA PHE A 116 21.55 -18.86 -1.43
C PHE A 116 22.92 -18.54 -1.95
N PHE A 117 23.95 -19.01 -1.26
CA PHE A 117 25.33 -18.67 -1.52
C PHE A 117 26.10 -19.89 -1.99
N ASP A 118 27.03 -19.67 -2.91
CA ASP A 118 28.00 -20.68 -3.34
C ASP A 118 28.90 -21.10 -2.16
N GLU A 119 29.56 -22.24 -2.25
CA GLU A 119 30.44 -22.78 -1.21
C GLU A 119 31.64 -21.84 -0.85
N SER A 120 31.95 -20.89 -1.73
CA SER A 120 32.99 -19.86 -1.51
C SER A 120 32.61 -18.83 -0.44
N PHE A 121 31.33 -18.76 -0.04
CA PHE A 121 30.83 -17.81 0.94
C PHE A 121 30.91 -18.34 2.35
N LYS A 122 31.64 -17.62 3.21
CA LYS A 122 31.68 -17.88 4.64
C LYS A 122 30.80 -16.89 5.37
N ILE A 123 29.76 -17.36 6.05
CA ILE A 123 28.88 -16.52 6.84
C ILE A 123 29.57 -16.20 8.18
N ILE A 124 29.69 -14.91 8.48
CA ILE A 124 30.37 -14.40 9.69
C ILE A 124 29.37 -14.02 10.76
N ALA A 125 28.30 -13.29 10.37
CA ALA A 125 27.33 -12.76 11.30
C ALA A 125 25.94 -12.63 10.69
N LEU A 126 24.93 -12.72 11.56
CA LEU A 126 23.51 -12.46 11.24
C LEU A 126 23.00 -11.34 12.15
N SER A 127 22.26 -10.39 11.62
CA SER A 127 21.65 -9.30 12.37
C SER A 127 20.34 -8.85 11.71
N PRO A 128 19.24 -8.65 12.46
CA PRO A 128 19.10 -8.96 13.88
C PRO A 128 19.08 -10.47 14.15
N LYS A 129 19.42 -10.85 15.36
CA LYS A 129 19.35 -12.26 15.78
C LYS A 129 17.92 -12.79 15.96
N VAL A 130 16.96 -11.88 16.10
CA VAL A 130 15.55 -12.23 16.29
C VAL A 130 14.71 -11.48 15.30
N VAL A 131 13.97 -12.22 14.48
CA VAL A 131 12.97 -11.69 13.55
C VAL A 131 11.60 -12.12 14.05
N ARG A 132 10.65 -11.17 14.05
CA ARG A 132 9.28 -11.41 14.52
C ARG A 132 8.30 -11.11 13.41
N PHE A 133 7.28 -11.97 13.30
CA PHE A 133 6.17 -11.79 12.37
C PHE A 133 4.87 -11.78 13.16
N ASN A 134 4.18 -10.66 13.15
CA ASN A 134 2.87 -10.58 13.76
C ASN A 134 1.84 -11.21 12.83
N TYR A 135 0.97 -12.04 13.38
CA TYR A 135 -0.11 -12.67 12.65
C TYR A 135 -1.44 -12.46 13.35
N ASP A 136 -2.52 -12.55 12.60
CA ASP A 136 -3.87 -12.54 13.12
C ASP A 136 -4.73 -13.60 12.41
N THR A 137 -5.87 -13.94 13.02
CA THR A 137 -6.82 -14.86 12.43
C THR A 137 -7.57 -14.17 11.30
N GLN A 138 -7.59 -14.80 10.14
CA GLN A 138 -8.42 -14.36 9.03
C GLN A 138 -9.90 -14.52 9.41
N SER A 139 -10.67 -13.47 9.23
CA SER A 139 -12.10 -13.44 9.50
C SER A 139 -12.84 -12.73 8.40
N GLN A 140 -14.17 -12.81 8.44
CA GLN A 140 -15.05 -12.07 7.54
C GLN A 140 -16.13 -11.33 8.33
N LYS A 141 -16.46 -10.12 7.87
CA LYS A 141 -17.49 -9.28 8.48
C LYS A 141 -18.35 -8.67 7.37
N ARG A 142 -19.67 -8.71 7.55
CA ARG A 142 -20.59 -7.97 6.70
C ARG A 142 -20.78 -6.57 7.28
N VAL A 143 -20.57 -5.55 6.47
CA VAL A 143 -20.64 -4.16 6.88
C VAL A 143 -21.54 -3.36 5.93
N PRO A 144 -22.33 -2.40 6.45
CA PRO A 144 -23.15 -1.54 5.62
C PRO A 144 -22.29 -0.58 4.79
N VAL A 145 -22.82 -0.22 3.62
CA VAL A 145 -22.24 0.79 2.73
C VAL A 145 -22.89 2.15 3.02
N THR A 146 -22.08 3.17 3.24
CA THR A 146 -22.50 4.55 3.40
C THR A 146 -22.12 5.36 2.16
N VAL A 147 -23.13 5.95 1.51
CA VAL A 147 -22.91 6.81 0.35
C VAL A 147 -22.42 8.18 0.82
N VAL A 148 -21.28 8.63 0.27
CA VAL A 148 -20.71 9.96 0.53
C VAL A 148 -20.87 10.79 -0.74
N ALA A 149 -21.78 11.76 -0.72
CA ALA A 149 -22.06 12.60 -1.89
C ALA A 149 -22.24 14.07 -1.49
N ARG A 150 -21.81 14.95 -2.37
CA ARG A 150 -22.17 16.37 -2.37
C ARG A 150 -23.03 16.63 -3.59
N THR A 151 -24.33 16.82 -3.37
CA THR A 151 -25.32 17.01 -4.44
C THR A 151 -25.81 18.45 -4.44
N GLN A 152 -25.74 19.10 -5.59
CA GLN A 152 -26.35 20.41 -5.83
C GLN A 152 -27.46 20.24 -6.86
N PHE A 153 -28.71 20.47 -6.45
CA PHE A 153 -29.87 20.37 -7.31
C PHE A 153 -30.06 21.65 -8.12
N SER A 154 -30.71 21.52 -9.27
CA SER A 154 -31.24 22.66 -10.01
C SER A 154 -32.41 23.30 -9.27
N VAL A 155 -32.68 24.58 -9.57
CA VAL A 155 -33.81 25.29 -8.96
C VAL A 155 -35.13 24.55 -9.21
N GLY A 156 -35.88 24.32 -8.14
CA GLY A 156 -37.15 23.58 -8.16
C GLY A 156 -37.03 22.06 -8.21
N TYR A 157 -35.84 21.51 -7.92
CA TYR A 157 -35.61 20.07 -7.80
C TYR A 157 -34.97 19.74 -6.45
N ASP A 158 -35.36 18.60 -5.89
CA ASP A 158 -34.76 18.08 -4.67
C ASP A 158 -34.90 16.56 -4.61
N MET A 159 -34.22 15.97 -3.69
CA MET A 159 -34.18 14.53 -3.48
C MET A 159 -35.29 14.13 -2.49
N LEU A 160 -36.09 13.15 -2.87
CA LEU A 160 -37.21 12.68 -2.04
C LEU A 160 -36.71 11.92 -0.80
N ASN A 161 -35.69 11.09 -0.97
CA ASN A 161 -35.06 10.26 0.08
C ASN A 161 -33.53 10.30 -0.04
N PRO A 162 -32.81 10.05 1.04
CA PRO A 162 -31.37 9.94 0.99
C PRO A 162 -30.88 8.93 -0.06
N LEU A 163 -29.69 9.15 -0.60
CA LEU A 163 -29.02 8.23 -1.53
C LEU A 163 -28.88 6.84 -0.92
N THR A 164 -29.21 5.84 -1.69
CA THR A 164 -29.07 4.42 -1.32
C THR A 164 -28.08 3.72 -2.21
N SER A 165 -27.49 2.63 -1.71
CA SER A 165 -26.56 1.80 -2.49
C SER A 165 -27.12 0.39 -2.70
N ARG A 166 -26.75 -0.23 -3.82
CA ARG A 166 -26.99 -1.66 -4.08
C ARG A 166 -25.65 -2.31 -4.49
N PRO A 167 -25.18 -3.31 -3.73
CA PRO A 167 -25.72 -3.79 -2.45
C PRO A 167 -25.65 -2.72 -1.34
N ASP A 168 -26.53 -2.82 -0.35
CA ASP A 168 -26.55 -1.96 0.84
C ASP A 168 -25.47 -2.30 1.85
N SER A 169 -24.91 -3.49 1.72
CA SER A 169 -23.85 -4.04 2.58
C SER A 169 -22.95 -4.95 1.77
N ILE A 170 -21.68 -5.01 2.14
CA ILE A 170 -20.67 -5.89 1.53
C ILE A 170 -20.00 -6.75 2.61
N THR A 171 -19.46 -7.88 2.18
CA THR A 171 -18.59 -8.71 3.03
C THR A 171 -17.15 -8.30 2.81
N ILE A 172 -16.43 -8.06 3.89
CA ILE A 172 -14.99 -7.79 3.90
C ILE A 172 -14.27 -8.92 4.60
N VAL A 173 -13.12 -9.32 4.07
CA VAL A 173 -12.25 -10.39 4.61
C VAL A 173 -10.89 -9.78 4.94
N GLY A 174 -10.38 -10.10 6.12
CA GLY A 174 -9.09 -9.61 6.59
C GLY A 174 -8.74 -10.11 7.99
N ALA A 175 -7.75 -9.48 8.61
CA ALA A 175 -7.37 -9.75 9.98
C ALA A 175 -8.52 -9.39 10.94
N LYS A 176 -8.79 -10.24 11.91
CA LYS A 176 -9.91 -10.06 12.86
C LYS A 176 -9.83 -8.71 13.57
N THR A 177 -8.66 -8.36 14.09
CA THR A 177 -8.45 -7.07 14.78
C THR A 177 -8.75 -5.87 13.89
N SER A 178 -8.40 -5.94 12.60
CA SER A 178 -8.72 -4.88 11.62
C SER A 178 -10.24 -4.80 11.34
N LEU A 179 -10.90 -5.97 11.24
CA LEU A 179 -12.35 -6.02 10.98
C LEU A 179 -13.16 -5.51 12.16
N ASP A 180 -12.70 -5.74 13.40
CA ASP A 180 -13.39 -5.31 14.62
C ASP A 180 -13.50 -3.79 14.72
N THR A 181 -12.56 -3.04 14.12
CA THR A 181 -12.56 -1.57 14.10
C THR A 181 -13.42 -0.95 13.01
N ILE A 182 -13.96 -1.77 12.06
CA ILE A 182 -14.71 -1.28 10.92
C ILE A 182 -16.20 -1.53 11.10
N ASP A 183 -16.98 -0.46 11.25
CA ASP A 183 -18.42 -0.53 11.39
C ASP A 183 -19.16 -0.28 10.07
N ARG A 184 -18.54 0.40 9.11
CA ARG A 184 -19.12 0.75 7.81
C ARG A 184 -18.04 0.97 6.75
N ILE A 185 -18.40 0.83 5.49
CA ILE A 185 -17.54 1.19 4.35
C ILE A 185 -18.20 2.35 3.61
N SER A 186 -17.44 3.37 3.28
CA SER A 186 -17.91 4.54 2.54
C SER A 186 -17.59 4.43 1.06
N THR A 187 -18.45 5.02 0.21
CA THR A 187 -18.09 5.26 -1.19
C THR A 187 -16.98 6.30 -1.30
N LEU A 188 -16.33 6.38 -2.43
CA LEU A 188 -15.57 7.57 -2.81
C LEU A 188 -16.54 8.76 -2.87
N ASN A 189 -16.00 9.97 -2.69
CA ASN A 189 -16.82 11.18 -2.73
C ASN A 189 -17.42 11.39 -4.12
N ILE A 190 -18.73 11.58 -4.17
CA ILE A 190 -19.49 11.88 -5.40
C ILE A 190 -19.80 13.36 -5.39
N GLU A 191 -19.44 14.07 -6.44
CA GLU A 191 -19.83 15.46 -6.64
C GLU A 191 -20.80 15.56 -7.83
N MET A 192 -21.99 16.04 -7.56
CA MET A 192 -23.04 16.19 -8.57
C MET A 192 -23.56 17.63 -8.54
N THR A 193 -23.62 18.27 -9.72
CA THR A 193 -24.10 19.64 -9.86
C THR A 193 -25.27 19.73 -10.85
N ALA A 194 -26.17 20.67 -10.61
CA ALA A 194 -27.35 20.92 -11.47
C ALA A 194 -28.21 19.68 -11.72
N VAL A 195 -28.42 18.87 -10.69
CA VAL A 195 -29.20 17.62 -10.78
C VAL A 195 -30.66 17.93 -11.00
N LYS A 196 -31.29 17.25 -11.99
CA LYS A 196 -32.69 17.42 -12.41
C LYS A 196 -33.44 16.10 -12.59
N SER A 197 -32.75 14.98 -12.53
CA SER A 197 -33.29 13.65 -12.76
C SER A 197 -32.73 12.66 -11.78
N ASP A 198 -33.37 11.49 -11.69
CA ASP A 198 -32.94 10.40 -10.84
C ASP A 198 -31.44 10.07 -11.02
N ILE A 199 -30.82 9.75 -9.90
CA ILE A 199 -29.40 9.39 -9.82
C ILE A 199 -29.30 7.88 -9.91
N ASN A 200 -28.48 7.40 -10.82
CA ASN A 200 -28.13 5.99 -10.97
C ASN A 200 -26.71 5.91 -11.52
N GLN A 201 -25.74 5.68 -10.65
CA GLN A 201 -24.36 5.60 -11.06
C GLN A 201 -23.56 4.56 -10.26
N SER A 202 -22.54 4.02 -10.91
CA SER A 202 -21.60 3.08 -10.33
C SER A 202 -20.49 3.86 -9.62
N VAL A 203 -20.22 3.52 -8.35
CA VAL A 203 -19.27 4.24 -7.51
C VAL A 203 -18.35 3.27 -6.80
N GLU A 204 -17.07 3.57 -6.78
CA GLU A 204 -16.07 2.79 -6.06
C GLU A 204 -16.17 3.00 -4.55
N LEU A 205 -15.83 1.95 -3.82
CA LEU A 205 -15.76 1.95 -2.36
C LEU A 205 -14.36 2.34 -1.88
N ARG A 206 -14.30 3.06 -0.79
CA ARG A 206 -13.05 3.35 -0.08
C ARG A 206 -12.72 2.18 0.84
N ILE A 207 -11.98 1.21 0.31
CA ILE A 207 -11.57 0.03 1.05
C ILE A 207 -10.23 0.30 1.75
N PRO A 208 -10.11 0.07 3.07
CA PRO A 208 -8.82 0.11 3.75
C PRO A 208 -7.84 -0.90 3.16
N PRO A 209 -6.53 -0.61 3.18
CA PRO A 209 -5.50 -1.55 2.74
C PRO A 209 -5.57 -2.85 3.58
N ASN A 210 -5.13 -3.96 2.99
CA ASN A 210 -5.12 -5.30 3.60
C ASN A 210 -6.50 -5.95 3.83
N LEU A 211 -7.58 -5.36 3.29
CA LEU A 211 -8.90 -5.97 3.28
C LEU A 211 -9.30 -6.39 1.86
N LYS A 212 -9.98 -7.51 1.77
CA LYS A 212 -10.54 -8.02 0.52
C LYS A 212 -12.06 -7.89 0.56
N PRO A 213 -12.67 -6.97 -0.19
CA PRO A 213 -14.11 -6.84 -0.25
C PRO A 213 -14.72 -7.85 -1.23
N SER A 214 -15.99 -8.20 -1.03
CA SER A 214 -16.78 -8.97 -2.00
C SER A 214 -17.09 -8.20 -3.29
N SER A 215 -17.07 -6.87 -3.21
CA SER A 215 -17.21 -5.96 -4.36
C SER A 215 -16.47 -4.66 -4.07
N ASN A 216 -15.78 -4.11 -5.08
CA ASN A 216 -15.12 -2.80 -5.00
C ASN A 216 -16.04 -1.65 -5.43
N VAL A 217 -17.20 -1.98 -6.01
CA VAL A 217 -18.10 -1.02 -6.64
C VAL A 217 -19.52 -1.30 -6.20
N VAL A 218 -20.30 -0.23 -6.01
CA VAL A 218 -21.74 -0.30 -5.74
C VAL A 218 -22.50 0.63 -6.68
N GLN A 219 -23.77 0.31 -6.93
CA GLN A 219 -24.69 1.21 -7.63
C GLN A 219 -25.35 2.14 -6.62
N VAL A 220 -25.28 3.43 -6.86
CA VAL A 220 -25.92 4.48 -6.03
C VAL A 220 -27.16 4.99 -6.72
N PHE A 221 -28.26 5.03 -5.97
CA PHE A 221 -29.57 5.44 -6.44
C PHE A 221 -30.11 6.61 -5.61
N GLY A 222 -30.78 7.53 -6.29
CA GLY A 222 -31.53 8.63 -5.66
C GLY A 222 -32.69 9.05 -6.54
N THR A 223 -33.85 9.23 -5.95
CA THR A 223 -35.03 9.74 -6.65
C THR A 223 -35.10 11.24 -6.51
N VAL A 224 -35.17 11.94 -7.64
CA VAL A 224 -35.17 13.40 -7.70
C VAL A 224 -36.50 13.88 -8.28
N GLU A 225 -37.17 14.71 -7.53
CA GLU A 225 -38.49 15.23 -7.91
C GLU A 225 -38.45 16.75 -8.07
N LYS A 226 -39.38 17.23 -8.90
CA LYS A 226 -39.62 18.65 -9.05
C LYS A 226 -40.63 19.08 -8.00
N PHE A 227 -40.31 20.08 -7.22
CA PHE A 227 -41.21 20.66 -6.24
C PHE A 227 -41.64 22.08 -6.61
N THR A 228 -42.78 22.48 -6.10
CA THR A 228 -43.29 23.83 -6.22
C THR A 228 -43.64 24.36 -4.84
N GLU A 229 -43.32 25.61 -4.58
CA GLU A 229 -43.73 26.28 -3.35
C GLU A 229 -45.23 26.58 -3.40
N GLY A 230 -45.95 26.23 -2.34
CA GLY A 230 -47.33 26.61 -2.13
C GLY A 230 -47.52 27.44 -0.86
N LYS A 231 -48.33 28.48 -0.94
CA LYS A 231 -48.75 29.23 0.27
C LYS A 231 -49.94 28.56 0.89
N LEU A 232 -49.81 28.12 2.14
CA LEU A 232 -50.91 27.62 2.92
C LEU A 232 -51.32 28.68 3.95
N ASN A 233 -52.56 29.17 3.85
CA ASN A 233 -53.13 30.08 4.85
C ASN A 233 -53.76 29.23 5.96
N VAL A 234 -53.10 29.18 7.10
CA VAL A 234 -53.63 28.51 8.27
C VAL A 234 -54.29 29.53 9.16
N PRO A 235 -55.64 29.48 9.37
CA PRO A 235 -56.27 30.37 10.30
C PRO A 235 -55.87 30.00 11.73
N VAL A 236 -55.37 30.98 12.47
CA VAL A 236 -55.04 30.82 13.88
C VAL A 236 -56.15 31.49 14.72
N SER A 237 -56.80 30.70 15.55
CA SER A 237 -57.79 31.22 16.53
C SER A 237 -57.29 31.02 17.94
N VAL A 238 -57.39 32.00 18.76
CA VAL A 238 -57.11 31.91 20.19
C VAL A 238 -58.38 31.49 20.94
N VAL A 239 -58.28 30.37 21.66
CA VAL A 239 -59.38 29.85 22.49
C VAL A 239 -59.04 30.04 23.98
N ASN A 240 -60.04 30.18 24.81
CA ASN A 240 -59.90 30.36 26.27
C ASN A 240 -59.16 31.62 26.69
N LEU A 241 -59.39 32.78 26.03
CA LEU A 241 -58.78 34.03 26.44
C LEU A 241 -59.46 34.50 27.71
N PRO A 242 -58.71 34.77 28.80
CA PRO A 242 -59.31 35.34 30.02
C PRO A 242 -59.94 36.71 29.76
N GLU A 243 -60.96 37.08 30.54
CA GLU A 243 -61.54 38.39 30.44
C GLU A 243 -60.57 39.52 30.74
N GLY A 244 -60.51 40.54 29.89
CA GLY A 244 -59.66 41.69 30.03
C GLY A 244 -58.32 41.59 29.25
N PHE A 245 -58.06 40.50 28.55
CA PHE A 245 -56.86 40.34 27.72
C PHE A 245 -57.19 40.44 26.23
N THR A 246 -56.26 41.08 25.48
CA THR A 246 -56.35 41.12 24.02
C THR A 246 -55.07 40.47 23.47
N VAL A 247 -55.20 39.59 22.46
CA VAL A 247 -54.06 38.92 21.79
C VAL A 247 -53.90 39.49 20.40
N SER A 248 -52.70 39.95 20.10
CA SER A 248 -52.31 40.40 18.76
C SER A 248 -51.28 39.41 18.19
N ILE A 249 -51.60 38.79 17.03
CA ILE A 249 -50.67 37.94 16.31
C ILE A 249 -49.82 38.84 15.42
N LEU A 250 -48.56 39.05 15.82
CA LEU A 250 -47.63 39.95 15.14
C LEU A 250 -46.86 39.31 14.00
N SER A 251 -46.59 38.02 14.06
CA SER A 251 -45.87 37.29 13.01
C SER A 251 -46.05 35.79 13.17
N LEU A 252 -46.17 35.07 12.05
CA LEU A 252 -45.97 33.61 11.96
C LEU A 252 -44.53 33.37 11.48
N ILE A 253 -43.70 32.74 12.30
CA ILE A 253 -42.33 32.37 11.90
C ILE A 253 -42.44 31.07 11.10
N HIS A 254 -41.86 31.07 9.89
CA HIS A 254 -41.66 29.86 9.12
C HIS A 254 -40.71 28.92 9.89
N ILE A 255 -41.13 27.69 10.09
CA ILE A 255 -40.31 26.59 10.56
C ILE A 255 -39.87 25.80 9.34
#